data_bbc4b9c1677f44370fab03fc5b94d050
#
_entry.id   bbc4b9c1677f44370fab03fc5b94d050
#
_cell.length_a   1.000
_cell.length_b   1.000
_cell.length_c   1.000
_cell.angle_alpha   90.00
_cell.angle_beta   90.00
_cell.angle_gamma   90.00
#
_symmetry.space_group_name_H-M   'P 1'
#
loop_
_entity.id
_entity.type
_entity.pdbx_description
1 polymer ?
#
loop_
_entity_poly.entity_id
_entity_poly.type
_entity_poly.pdbx_seq_one_letter_code
_entity_poly.pdbx_strand_id
1 'polypeptide(L)'
;MASWMSNLSPGSPEAPESLAFIREAECIGCAKCLPVCPVDAILGAPGMMHTVVSAECTGCELCLEPCPTDCIDMRPNPETLARPDEAQLRHRRRREEYHDFRLANPDPRLWPKAGGGGFSREAARREIAAAVARVAARRNRS
;
A
#
# COMPACT_ATOMS: atom_id res chain seq x y z
N MET A 1 11.08 -3.78 31.26
CA MET A 1 11.10 -2.63 30.37
C MET A 1 11.15 -3.10 28.93
N ALA A 2 10.12 -2.85 28.18
CA ALA A 2 10.02 -2.86 26.73
C ALA A 2 10.61 -4.05 25.95
N SER A 3 10.14 -5.25 26.23
CA SER A 3 10.42 -6.45 25.41
C SER A 3 9.66 -6.46 24.07
N TRP A 4 8.78 -5.48 23.83
CA TRP A 4 7.96 -5.36 22.64
C TRP A 4 8.65 -4.63 21.47
N MET A 5 9.77 -3.97 21.74
CA MET A 5 10.54 -3.25 20.69
C MET A 5 11.36 -4.17 19.79
N SER A 6 11.47 -5.46 20.10
CA SER A 6 12.38 -6.37 19.37
C SER A 6 11.77 -7.01 18.13
N ASN A 7 10.46 -6.88 17.88
CA ASN A 7 9.78 -7.54 16.76
C ASN A 7 9.30 -6.59 15.64
N LEU A 8 9.63 -5.32 15.73
CA LEU A 8 9.19 -4.31 14.76
C LEU A 8 10.32 -3.88 13.81
N SER A 9 11.06 -4.84 13.27
CA SER A 9 11.90 -4.51 12.11
C SER A 9 11.03 -4.53 10.86
N PRO A 10 10.77 -3.37 10.24
CA PRO A 10 10.26 -3.34 8.88
C PRO A 10 11.26 -4.11 8.01
N GLY A 11 10.79 -5.13 7.27
CA GLY A 11 11.65 -5.99 6.47
C GLY A 11 11.96 -7.37 7.04
N SER A 12 11.23 -7.85 8.07
CA SER A 12 11.30 -9.28 8.45
C SER A 12 11.10 -10.18 7.25
N PRO A 13 11.99 -11.17 7.03
CA PRO A 13 11.88 -12.11 5.92
C PRO A 13 10.75 -13.14 6.12
N GLU A 14 9.96 -12.98 7.16
CA GLU A 14 8.85 -13.87 7.51
C GLU A 14 7.52 -13.28 7.07
N ALA A 15 6.59 -14.16 6.68
CA ALA A 15 5.21 -13.75 6.43
C ALA A 15 4.58 -13.28 7.75
N PRO A 16 3.81 -12.20 7.77
CA PRO A 16 3.13 -11.76 8.97
C PRO A 16 2.07 -12.80 9.40
N GLU A 17 2.00 -13.11 10.69
CA GLU A 17 0.99 -14.02 11.24
C GLU A 17 -0.41 -13.41 11.17
N SER A 18 -0.50 -12.10 11.26
CA SER A 18 -1.75 -11.35 11.19
C SER A 18 -1.61 -10.12 10.31
N LEU A 19 -2.72 -9.70 9.72
CA LEU A 19 -2.83 -8.53 8.87
C LEU A 19 -3.86 -7.56 9.43
N ALA A 20 -3.62 -6.28 9.26
CA ALA A 20 -4.60 -5.26 9.60
C ALA A 20 -5.81 -5.35 8.65
N PHE A 21 -6.99 -5.19 9.22
CA PHE A 21 -8.26 -5.13 8.50
C PHE A 21 -9.07 -3.93 8.99
N ILE A 22 -9.50 -3.07 8.09
CA ILE A 22 -10.33 -1.91 8.41
C ILE A 22 -11.79 -2.27 8.21
N ARG A 23 -12.60 -2.07 9.26
CA ARG A 23 -14.06 -2.15 9.15
C ARG A 23 -14.55 -0.87 8.45
N GLU A 24 -14.68 -0.94 7.12
CA GLU A 24 -14.90 0.21 6.25
C GLU A 24 -16.17 1.00 6.60
N ALA A 25 -17.22 0.30 7.08
CA ALA A 25 -18.47 0.94 7.51
C ALA A 25 -18.31 1.85 8.75
N GLU A 26 -17.27 1.62 9.55
CA GLU A 26 -16.97 2.39 10.76
C GLU A 26 -15.86 3.44 10.53
N CYS A 27 -15.19 3.37 9.38
CA CYS A 27 -14.11 4.27 9.05
C CYS A 27 -14.65 5.66 8.70
N ILE A 28 -14.24 6.67 9.48
CA ILE A 28 -14.66 8.07 9.28
C ILE A 28 -13.76 8.86 8.33
N GLY A 29 -12.74 8.25 7.75
CA GLY A 29 -11.85 8.93 6.81
C GLY A 29 -10.90 9.94 7.44
N CYS A 30 -10.48 9.74 8.70
CA CYS A 30 -9.61 10.70 9.41
C CYS A 30 -8.17 10.75 8.89
N ALA A 31 -7.76 9.79 8.07
CA ALA A 31 -6.43 9.66 7.45
C ALA A 31 -5.24 9.53 8.42
N LYS A 32 -5.46 9.34 9.72
CA LYS A 32 -4.37 9.24 10.73
C LYS A 32 -3.56 7.94 10.62
N CYS A 33 -4.14 6.87 10.07
CA CYS A 33 -3.45 5.60 9.84
C CYS A 33 -2.50 5.63 8.63
N LEU A 34 -2.65 6.58 7.70
CA LEU A 34 -1.83 6.64 6.49
C LEU A 34 -0.36 6.95 6.77
N PRO A 35 -0.01 8.01 7.54
CA PRO A 35 1.40 8.38 7.75
C PRO A 35 2.16 7.42 8.65
N VAL A 36 1.47 6.59 9.43
CA VAL A 36 2.12 5.64 10.35
C VAL A 36 2.39 4.28 9.72
N CYS A 37 1.80 3.98 8.55
CA CYS A 37 2.04 2.73 7.86
C CYS A 37 3.37 2.79 7.10
N PRO A 38 4.41 2.05 7.53
CA PRO A 38 5.76 2.19 6.96
C PRO A 38 5.85 1.72 5.50
N VAL A 39 4.94 0.85 5.08
CA VAL A 39 4.92 0.26 3.73
C VAL A 39 3.78 0.80 2.86
N ASP A 40 3.07 1.84 3.30
CA ASP A 40 1.91 2.40 2.61
C ASP A 40 0.86 1.36 2.20
N ALA A 41 0.62 0.38 3.06
CA ALA A 41 -0.35 -0.68 2.77
C ALA A 41 -1.82 -0.22 2.89
N ILE A 42 -2.06 1.01 3.36
CA ILE A 42 -3.41 1.54 3.56
C ILE A 42 -3.75 2.49 2.42
N LEU A 43 -4.86 2.24 1.76
CA LEU A 43 -5.42 3.10 0.72
C LEU A 43 -6.56 3.93 1.29
N GLY A 44 -6.60 5.20 0.92
CA GLY A 44 -7.66 6.12 1.34
C GLY A 44 -7.22 7.56 1.19
N ALA A 45 -8.11 8.47 1.57
CA ALA A 45 -7.87 9.90 1.58
C ALA A 45 -8.71 10.56 2.69
N PRO A 46 -8.38 11.79 3.10
CA PRO A 46 -9.20 12.53 4.06
C PRO A 46 -10.67 12.62 3.62
N GLY A 47 -11.58 12.25 4.50
CA GLY A 47 -13.02 12.23 4.23
C GLY A 47 -13.53 11.00 3.44
N MET A 48 -12.65 10.05 3.12
CA MET A 48 -13.01 8.79 2.44
C MET A 48 -12.65 7.61 3.33
N MET A 49 -13.43 6.52 3.24
CA MET A 49 -13.08 5.29 3.94
C MET A 49 -11.72 4.76 3.49
N HIS A 50 -11.05 4.06 4.41
CA HIS A 50 -9.75 3.46 4.14
C HIS A 50 -9.88 1.94 4.05
N THR A 51 -8.97 1.32 3.31
CA THR A 51 -8.84 -0.14 3.21
C THR A 51 -7.39 -0.56 3.24
N VAL A 52 -7.12 -1.81 3.63
CA VAL A 52 -5.76 -2.35 3.70
C VAL A 52 -5.49 -3.27 2.51
N VAL A 53 -4.37 -3.06 1.85
CA VAL A 53 -3.85 -3.99 0.83
C VAL A 53 -3.12 -5.13 1.54
N SER A 54 -3.78 -6.28 1.68
CA SER A 54 -3.28 -7.43 2.45
C SER A 54 -1.90 -7.90 1.98
N ALA A 55 -1.65 -7.89 0.67
CA ALA A 55 -0.36 -8.30 0.09
C ALA A 55 0.82 -7.39 0.50
N GLU A 56 0.55 -6.16 0.90
CA GLU A 56 1.56 -5.18 1.30
C GLU A 56 1.68 -5.03 2.82
N CYS A 57 0.67 -5.43 3.57
CA CYS A 57 0.66 -5.31 5.03
C CYS A 57 1.72 -6.21 5.67
N THR A 58 2.48 -5.63 6.60
CA THR A 58 3.53 -6.36 7.35
C THR A 58 3.08 -6.82 8.74
N GLY A 59 1.84 -6.53 9.13
CA GLY A 59 1.32 -6.89 10.46
C GLY A 59 1.96 -6.12 11.63
N CYS A 60 2.51 -4.95 11.39
CA CYS A 60 3.26 -4.17 12.39
C CYS A 60 2.39 -3.47 13.45
N GLU A 61 1.06 -3.49 13.29
CA GLU A 61 0.06 -2.94 14.24
C GLU A 61 0.11 -1.42 14.47
N LEU A 62 1.03 -0.68 13.84
CA LEU A 62 1.20 0.76 14.07
C LEU A 62 -0.04 1.60 13.71
N CYS A 63 -0.91 1.09 12.85
CA CYS A 63 -2.14 1.77 12.43
C CYS A 63 -3.27 1.71 13.48
N LEU A 64 -3.19 0.83 14.48
CA LEU A 64 -4.24 0.65 15.49
C LEU A 64 -4.35 1.87 16.41
N GLU A 65 -3.22 2.31 16.98
CA GLU A 65 -3.19 3.39 17.98
C GLU A 65 -3.79 4.71 17.50
N PRO A 66 -3.47 5.23 16.28
CA PRO A 66 -3.98 6.52 15.85
C PRO A 66 -5.46 6.51 15.41
N CYS A 67 -6.10 5.34 15.33
CA CYS A 67 -7.49 5.24 14.88
C CYS A 67 -8.48 5.70 15.95
N PRO A 68 -9.20 6.82 15.76
CA PRO A 68 -10.09 7.36 16.78
C PRO A 68 -11.39 6.56 16.96
N THR A 69 -11.78 5.77 15.96
CA THR A 69 -13.00 4.94 15.98
C THR A 69 -12.70 3.48 16.29
N ASP A 70 -11.42 3.13 16.49
CA ASP A 70 -10.99 1.77 16.74
C ASP A 70 -11.55 0.76 15.71
N CYS A 71 -11.59 1.17 14.46
CA CYS A 71 -12.17 0.38 13.37
C CYS A 71 -11.16 -0.54 12.66
N ILE A 72 -9.95 -0.71 13.22
CA ILE A 72 -8.89 -1.53 12.64
C ILE A 72 -8.69 -2.78 13.51
N ASP A 73 -8.89 -3.94 12.93
CA ASP A 73 -8.68 -5.23 13.59
C ASP A 73 -7.43 -5.92 13.03
N MET A 74 -6.79 -6.74 13.86
CA MET A 74 -5.80 -7.71 13.37
C MET A 74 -6.49 -9.03 13.10
N ARG A 75 -6.36 -9.54 11.87
CA ARG A 75 -6.94 -10.84 11.47
C ARG A 75 -5.83 -11.81 11.07
N PRO A 76 -5.99 -13.12 11.36
CA PRO A 76 -5.03 -14.12 10.92
C PRO A 76 -4.78 -14.03 9.42
N ASN A 77 -3.51 -14.09 9.02
CA ASN A 77 -3.15 -14.12 7.62
C ASN A 77 -3.39 -15.54 7.07
N PRO A 78 -4.30 -15.72 6.09
CA PRO A 78 -4.56 -17.03 5.50
C PRO A 78 -3.37 -17.57 4.70
N GLU A 79 -2.44 -16.70 4.33
CA GLU A 79 -1.26 -17.03 3.52
C GLU A 79 0.02 -17.18 4.35
N THR A 80 -0.10 -17.44 5.66
CA THR A 80 1.03 -17.52 6.62
C THR A 80 2.13 -18.51 6.24
N LEU A 81 1.88 -19.41 5.29
CA LEU A 81 2.85 -20.43 4.91
C LEU A 81 3.83 -20.00 3.81
N ALA A 82 3.58 -18.89 3.14
CA ALA A 82 4.44 -18.40 2.08
C ALA A 82 5.40 -17.34 2.62
N ARG A 83 6.69 -17.68 2.72
CA ARG A 83 7.73 -16.69 2.96
C ARG A 83 7.81 -15.75 1.76
N PRO A 84 7.92 -14.43 1.98
CA PRO A 84 8.11 -13.50 0.87
C PRO A 84 9.41 -13.82 0.13
N ASP A 85 9.34 -13.84 -1.18
CA ASP A 85 10.52 -14.00 -2.03
C ASP A 85 11.40 -12.74 -2.01
N GLU A 86 12.57 -12.83 -2.60
CA GLU A 86 13.51 -11.71 -2.62
C GLU A 86 12.98 -10.49 -3.39
N ALA A 87 12.15 -10.70 -4.42
CA ALA A 87 11.54 -9.62 -5.17
C ALA A 87 10.51 -8.86 -4.32
N GLN A 88 9.70 -9.59 -3.55
CA GLN A 88 8.74 -9.03 -2.61
C GLN A 88 9.44 -8.26 -1.48
N LEU A 89 10.55 -8.77 -0.96
CA LEU A 89 11.36 -8.08 0.06
C LEU A 89 12.00 -6.80 -0.49
N ARG A 90 12.49 -6.81 -1.74
CA ARG A 90 13.00 -5.60 -2.39
C ARG A 90 11.90 -4.58 -2.64
N HIS A 91 10.71 -5.03 -3.06
CA HIS A 91 9.54 -4.17 -3.24
C HIS A 91 9.13 -3.50 -1.93
N ARG A 92 9.08 -4.27 -0.83
CA ARG A 92 8.76 -3.76 0.50
C ARG A 92 9.76 -2.67 0.95
N ARG A 93 11.06 -2.94 0.86
CA ARG A 93 12.10 -1.94 1.19
C ARG A 93 11.97 -0.65 0.39
N ARG A 94 11.70 -0.74 -0.91
CA ARG A 94 11.48 0.45 -1.74
C ARG A 94 10.26 1.27 -1.30
N ARG A 95 9.22 0.61 -0.82
CA ARG A 95 8.03 1.30 -0.29
C ARG A 95 8.35 2.01 1.02
N GLU A 96 9.09 1.39 1.91
CA GLU A 96 9.56 1.99 3.17
C GLU A 96 10.43 3.22 2.89
N GLU A 97 11.43 3.09 2.05
CA GLU A 97 12.31 4.19 1.64
C GLU A 97 11.52 5.36 1.03
N TYR A 98 10.54 5.06 0.19
CA TYR A 98 9.70 6.07 -0.43
C TYR A 98 8.74 6.74 0.57
N HIS A 99 8.22 5.97 1.51
CA HIS A 99 7.41 6.47 2.61
C HIS A 99 8.21 7.47 3.47
N ASP A 100 9.39 7.07 3.92
CA ASP A 100 10.29 7.92 4.71
C ASP A 100 10.68 9.19 3.95
N PHE A 101 10.98 9.05 2.65
CA PHE A 101 11.26 10.20 1.79
C PHE A 101 10.09 11.19 1.76
N ARG A 102 8.85 10.72 1.62
CA ARG A 102 7.66 11.59 1.58
C ARG A 102 7.40 12.28 2.91
N LEU A 103 7.60 11.60 4.04
CA LEU A 103 7.48 12.21 5.36
C LEU A 103 8.52 13.31 5.58
N ALA A 104 9.76 13.09 5.11
CA ALA A 104 10.83 14.08 5.19
C ALA A 104 10.64 15.24 4.20
N ASN A 105 9.90 15.03 3.10
CA ASN A 105 9.70 16.00 2.03
C ASN A 105 8.19 16.19 1.78
N PRO A 106 7.48 16.99 2.57
CA PRO A 106 6.04 17.15 2.46
C PRO A 106 5.57 17.85 1.18
N ASP A 107 6.47 18.44 0.39
CA ASP A 107 6.14 19.06 -0.90
C ASP A 107 6.08 17.99 -2.01
N PRO A 108 4.89 17.67 -2.56
CA PRO A 108 4.73 16.67 -3.60
C PRO A 108 5.52 16.95 -4.90
N ARG A 109 5.94 18.20 -5.11
CA ARG A 109 6.74 18.59 -6.29
C ARG A 109 8.14 18.02 -6.26
N LEU A 110 8.65 17.68 -5.06
CA LEU A 110 9.96 17.08 -4.85
C LEU A 110 9.94 15.55 -4.98
N TRP A 111 8.74 14.94 -5.05
CA TRP A 111 8.62 13.50 -5.10
C TRP A 111 9.08 12.94 -6.45
N PRO A 112 9.79 11.80 -6.45
CA PRO A 112 10.15 11.11 -7.67
C PRO A 112 8.89 10.78 -8.47
N LYS A 113 8.84 11.21 -9.72
CA LYS A 113 7.74 10.85 -10.59
C LYS A 113 7.83 9.37 -10.93
N ALA A 114 6.76 8.63 -10.73
CA ALA A 114 6.68 7.23 -11.09
C ALA A 114 6.99 7.06 -12.59
N GLY A 115 8.04 6.28 -12.87
CA GLY A 115 8.46 5.96 -14.23
C GLY A 115 8.91 7.18 -15.04
N GLY A 116 10.18 7.28 -15.35
CA GLY A 116 10.86 8.41 -16.00
C GLY A 116 10.40 8.84 -17.40
N GLY A 117 9.15 8.60 -17.75
CA GLY A 117 8.48 9.14 -18.94
C GLY A 117 7.50 10.22 -18.53
N GLY A 118 7.78 11.48 -18.81
CA GLY A 118 6.82 12.55 -18.65
C GLY A 118 5.50 12.17 -19.33
N PHE A 119 4.36 12.48 -18.71
CA PHE A 119 3.06 12.27 -19.32
C PHE A 119 3.00 13.05 -20.65
N SER A 120 3.02 12.32 -21.74
CA SER A 120 2.78 12.85 -23.08
C SER A 120 1.35 12.53 -23.48
N ARG A 121 0.57 13.57 -23.78
CA ARG A 121 -0.80 13.39 -24.31
C ARG A 121 -0.82 12.53 -25.57
N GLU A 122 0.22 12.62 -26.36
CA GLU A 122 0.37 11.87 -27.61
C GLU A 122 0.68 10.39 -27.36
N ALA A 123 1.56 10.08 -26.37
CA ALA A 123 1.82 8.72 -25.94
C ALA A 123 0.56 8.09 -25.32
N ALA A 124 -0.18 8.83 -24.48
CA ALA A 124 -1.43 8.37 -23.91
C ALA A 124 -2.49 8.09 -24.98
N ARG A 125 -2.64 8.94 -25.99
CA ARG A 125 -3.58 8.72 -27.11
C ARG A 125 -3.21 7.46 -27.91
N ARG A 126 -1.94 7.21 -28.17
CA ARG A 126 -1.48 5.98 -28.84
C ARG A 126 -1.81 4.73 -28.01
N GLU A 127 -1.54 4.77 -26.71
CA GLU A 127 -1.85 3.64 -25.81
C GLU A 127 -3.35 3.35 -25.73
N ILE A 128 -4.19 4.40 -25.63
CA ILE A 128 -5.65 4.27 -25.66
C ILE A 128 -6.11 3.69 -27.00
N ALA A 129 -5.62 4.18 -28.11
CA ALA A 129 -5.97 3.68 -29.44
C ALA A 129 -5.59 2.21 -29.61
N ALA A 130 -4.41 1.81 -29.14
CA ALA A 130 -3.96 0.42 -29.16
C ALA A 130 -4.84 -0.49 -28.26
N ALA A 131 -5.26 0.00 -27.09
CA ALA A 131 -6.16 -0.73 -26.21
C ALA A 131 -7.54 -0.95 -26.85
N VAL A 132 -8.10 0.10 -27.46
CA VAL A 132 -9.39 0.03 -28.17
C VAL A 132 -9.30 -0.97 -29.34
N ALA A 133 -8.22 -0.92 -30.11
CA ALA A 133 -8.01 -1.85 -31.23
C ALA A 133 -7.93 -3.32 -30.74
N ARG A 134 -7.25 -3.58 -29.61
CA ARG A 134 -7.20 -4.94 -29.00
C ARG A 134 -8.59 -5.44 -28.61
N VAL A 135 -9.43 -4.59 -28.01
CA VAL A 135 -10.79 -4.96 -27.63
C VAL A 135 -11.67 -5.22 -28.88
N ALA A 136 -11.61 -4.37 -29.88
CA ALA A 136 -12.34 -4.54 -31.15
C ALA A 136 -11.95 -5.84 -31.84
N ALA A 137 -10.65 -6.18 -31.90
CA ALA A 137 -10.18 -7.42 -32.48
C ALA A 137 -10.66 -8.68 -31.72
N ARG A 138 -10.83 -8.60 -30.40
CA ARG A 138 -11.42 -9.71 -29.61
C ARG A 138 -12.90 -9.91 -29.94
N ARG A 139 -13.68 -8.83 -30.06
CA ARG A 139 -15.11 -8.89 -30.39
C ARG A 139 -15.38 -9.50 -31.78
N ASN A 140 -14.49 -9.25 -32.75
CA ASN A 140 -14.64 -9.79 -34.10
C ASN A 140 -14.22 -11.26 -34.24
N ARG A 141 -13.66 -11.89 -33.19
CA ARG A 141 -13.31 -13.31 -33.15
C ARG A 141 -14.34 -14.19 -32.46
N SER A 142 -15.35 -13.60 -31.88
CA SER A 142 -16.50 -14.28 -31.26
C SER A 142 -17.65 -14.33 -32.24
#